data_2a53094b56255ce0b0667673a795b27a
#
_entry.id   2a53094b56255ce0b0667673a795b27a
#
_cell.length_a   1.000
_cell.length_b   1.000
_cell.length_c   1.000
_cell.angle_alpha   90.00
_cell.angle_beta   90.00
_cell.angle_gamma   90.00
#
_symmetry.space_group_name_H-M   'P 1'
#
loop_
_entity.id
_entity.type
_entity.pdbx_description
1 polymer ?
#
loop_
_entity_poly.entity_id
_entity_poly.type
_entity_poly.pdbx_seq_one_letter_code
_entity_poly.pdbx_strand_id
1 'polypeptide(L)'
;MDMKINSSEQLSPWLNGSTWPPIRSSSIGMSCFTMTFGAISNLTALCILARSRIRFRRQSKAPFLLLTVALLAADLGGHVIPGAFALYLHMDQRYKLQAQKPTTFCQVFGASMVFFGICPLLFGGAMAVERCVAITQPFFHAAVITVTHVRRVVFFLSSLALILAVLPFFAIGTYATQFPGTWCFLPIHQPQSTPDTYLALAFSCLGLTALTLSLLCNILSGVALLQARIKPRSTNTKSTGHCTRRPSSASTSSSFCTLDVEMMAQLAVLTVVSCVCWSPFLAHILVMQINQSPRPSDNDQYGFTLLSLRMASWNQILDPWIYILLRRAVLFRVCCFYTQRLLETANSSYADERRQTFSLQ
;
A
#
# COMPACT_ATOMS: atom_id res chain seq x y z
N MET A 1 64.14 -39.70 -10.22
CA MET A 1 62.83 -40.36 -9.95
C MET A 1 61.87 -39.26 -9.52
N ASP A 2 61.43 -38.55 -10.58
CA ASP A 2 60.67 -37.28 -10.40
C ASP A 2 59.20 -37.58 -10.23
N MET A 3 58.68 -37.30 -9.07
CA MET A 3 57.25 -37.41 -8.80
C MET A 3 56.59 -36.05 -9.05
N LYS A 4 56.11 -35.85 -10.31
CA LYS A 4 55.24 -34.74 -10.68
C LYS A 4 53.94 -34.87 -9.93
N ILE A 5 53.73 -34.00 -8.94
CA ILE A 5 52.43 -33.76 -8.30
C ILE A 5 51.62 -32.94 -9.26
N ASN A 6 50.65 -33.57 -9.87
CA ASN A 6 49.63 -32.96 -10.72
C ASN A 6 48.64 -32.19 -9.83
N SER A 7 48.86 -30.89 -9.68
CA SER A 7 47.90 -29.97 -9.04
C SER A 7 46.89 -29.49 -10.08
N SER A 8 46.08 -30.40 -10.60
CA SER A 8 44.95 -30.02 -11.44
C SER A 8 43.68 -30.13 -10.63
N GLU A 9 43.16 -28.94 -10.28
CA GLU A 9 41.75 -28.58 -10.37
C GLU A 9 40.75 -29.42 -9.58
N GLN A 10 40.61 -29.09 -8.32
CA GLN A 10 39.27 -29.00 -7.77
C GLN A 10 38.85 -27.50 -7.72
N LEU A 11 38.72 -26.92 -8.90
CA LEU A 11 37.99 -25.67 -9.05
C LEU A 11 36.51 -25.96 -8.77
N SER A 12 36.01 -25.41 -7.69
CA SER A 12 34.64 -25.59 -7.24
C SER A 12 33.63 -25.34 -8.36
N PRO A 13 32.53 -26.13 -8.47
CA PRO A 13 31.51 -26.00 -9.51
C PRO A 13 30.72 -24.69 -9.50
N TRP A 14 31.03 -23.76 -8.62
CA TRP A 14 30.29 -22.54 -8.38
C TRP A 14 30.66 -21.35 -9.28
N LEU A 15 31.66 -21.48 -10.16
CA LEU A 15 32.10 -20.43 -11.09
C LEU A 15 31.56 -20.59 -12.54
N ASN A 16 30.83 -21.66 -12.82
CA ASN A 16 30.11 -21.74 -14.10
C ASN A 16 28.78 -20.98 -13.93
N GLY A 17 28.71 -19.86 -14.66
CA GLY A 17 27.62 -18.92 -14.64
C GLY A 17 26.25 -19.58 -14.48
N SER A 18 25.53 -19.17 -13.47
CA SER A 18 24.14 -19.53 -13.24
C SER A 18 23.31 -19.15 -14.48
N THR A 19 23.28 -20.08 -15.45
CA THR A 19 22.28 -20.07 -16.50
C THR A 19 20.96 -20.41 -15.85
N TRP A 20 20.28 -19.36 -15.38
CA TRP A 20 18.89 -19.46 -14.98
C TRP A 20 18.10 -20.07 -16.15
N PRO A 21 17.24 -21.07 -15.90
CA PRO A 21 16.43 -21.64 -16.98
C PRO A 21 15.69 -20.50 -17.68
N PRO A 22 15.47 -20.59 -19.00
CA PRO A 22 14.81 -19.56 -19.78
C PRO A 22 13.35 -19.43 -19.33
N ILE A 23 13.15 -18.68 -18.23
CA ILE A 23 11.81 -18.32 -17.82
C ILE A 23 11.33 -17.29 -18.81
N ARG A 24 10.17 -17.58 -19.36
CA ARG A 24 9.35 -16.72 -20.20
C ARG A 24 9.52 -15.27 -19.72
N SER A 25 10.27 -14.50 -20.48
CA SER A 25 10.64 -13.12 -20.25
C SER A 25 9.46 -12.40 -19.59
N SER A 26 9.62 -12.04 -18.31
CA SER A 26 8.66 -11.15 -17.66
C SER A 26 8.59 -9.91 -18.53
N SER A 27 7.46 -9.70 -19.18
CA SER A 27 7.32 -8.64 -20.18
C SER A 27 7.63 -7.29 -19.52
N ILE A 28 8.63 -6.58 -20.02
CA ILE A 28 8.93 -5.19 -19.62
C ILE A 28 7.65 -4.36 -19.65
N GLY A 29 6.77 -4.63 -20.63
CA GLY A 29 5.47 -3.97 -20.73
C GLY A 29 4.60 -4.13 -19.50
N MET A 30 4.62 -5.29 -18.83
CA MET A 30 3.85 -5.49 -17.60
C MET A 30 4.41 -4.65 -16.44
N SER A 31 5.73 -4.57 -16.30
CA SER A 31 6.37 -3.73 -15.26
C SER A 31 6.14 -2.24 -15.52
N CYS A 32 6.27 -1.79 -16.77
CA CYS A 32 5.94 -0.41 -17.15
C CYS A 32 4.46 -0.09 -16.90
N PHE A 33 3.55 -1.00 -17.25
CA PHE A 33 2.11 -0.83 -17.04
C PHE A 33 1.79 -0.69 -15.56
N THR A 34 2.24 -1.61 -14.71
CA THR A 34 1.96 -1.56 -13.26
C THR A 34 2.54 -0.32 -12.61
N MET A 35 3.77 0.09 -12.98
CA MET A 35 4.40 1.30 -12.47
C MET A 35 3.62 2.56 -12.86
N THR A 36 3.31 2.74 -14.17
CA THR A 36 2.64 3.94 -14.66
C THR A 36 1.20 4.01 -14.19
N PHE A 37 0.45 2.91 -14.26
CA PHE A 37 -0.93 2.84 -13.83
C PHE A 37 -1.07 3.06 -12.33
N GLY A 38 -0.19 2.44 -11.52
CA GLY A 38 -0.13 2.65 -10.06
C GLY A 38 0.22 4.09 -9.69
N ALA A 39 1.23 4.68 -10.35
CA ALA A 39 1.61 6.07 -10.10
C ALA A 39 0.48 7.06 -10.45
N ILE A 40 -0.16 6.90 -11.61
CA ILE A 40 -1.26 7.76 -12.07
C ILE A 40 -2.47 7.64 -11.12
N SER A 41 -2.85 6.42 -10.72
CA SER A 41 -4.00 6.20 -9.84
C SER A 41 -3.79 6.81 -8.46
N ASN A 42 -2.61 6.62 -7.84
CA ASN A 42 -2.28 7.20 -6.55
C ASN A 42 -2.18 8.74 -6.62
N LEU A 43 -1.57 9.29 -7.65
CA LEU A 43 -1.50 10.73 -7.86
C LEU A 43 -2.90 11.34 -8.04
N THR A 44 -3.76 10.67 -8.81
CA THR A 44 -5.16 11.10 -9.02
C THR A 44 -5.93 11.11 -7.69
N ALA A 45 -5.82 10.06 -6.88
CA ALA A 45 -6.44 10.00 -5.56
C ALA A 45 -5.93 11.11 -4.63
N LEU A 46 -4.62 11.36 -4.61
CA LEU A 46 -4.02 12.46 -3.84
C LEU A 46 -4.52 13.84 -4.30
N CYS A 47 -4.64 14.08 -5.60
CA CYS A 47 -5.19 15.33 -6.15
C CYS A 47 -6.66 15.52 -5.76
N ILE A 48 -7.50 14.47 -5.85
CA ILE A 48 -8.90 14.50 -5.42
C ILE A 48 -8.99 14.81 -3.93
N LEU A 49 -8.14 14.18 -3.13
CA LEU A 49 -8.08 14.34 -1.68
C LEU A 49 -7.66 15.76 -1.29
N ALA A 50 -6.63 16.30 -1.93
CA ALA A 50 -6.15 17.67 -1.71
C ALA A 50 -7.24 18.71 -2.02
N ARG A 51 -7.91 18.58 -3.17
CA ARG A 51 -9.04 19.46 -3.55
C ARG A 51 -10.23 19.33 -2.57
N SER A 52 -10.49 18.12 -2.10
CA SER A 52 -11.53 17.86 -1.10
C SER A 52 -11.20 18.50 0.26
N ARG A 53 -9.93 18.50 0.68
CA ARG A 53 -9.47 19.06 1.96
C ARG A 53 -9.66 20.57 2.04
N ILE A 54 -9.43 21.28 0.95
CA ILE A 54 -9.63 22.75 0.87
C ILE A 54 -11.08 23.13 1.18
N ARG A 55 -12.05 22.30 0.77
CA ARG A 55 -13.49 22.54 0.92
C ARG A 55 -14.07 22.02 2.25
N PHE A 56 -13.46 21.01 2.89
CA PHE A 56 -13.93 20.38 4.14
C PHE A 56 -13.03 20.72 5.33
N ARG A 57 -13.10 21.93 5.81
CA ARG A 57 -12.41 22.40 7.04
C ARG A 57 -13.04 21.88 8.35
N ARG A 58 -13.90 20.86 8.32
CA ARG A 58 -14.48 20.27 9.53
C ARG A 58 -13.46 19.38 10.23
N GLN A 59 -13.04 19.79 11.41
CA GLN A 59 -11.94 19.28 12.23
C GLN A 59 -12.01 17.79 12.60
N SER A 60 -13.22 17.19 12.68
CA SER A 60 -13.40 15.83 13.20
C SER A 60 -12.84 14.70 12.33
N LYS A 61 -12.60 14.91 11.02
CA LYS A 61 -12.13 13.87 10.10
C LYS A 61 -10.68 14.07 9.62
N ALA A 62 -10.02 15.08 10.11
CA ALA A 62 -8.66 15.43 9.74
C ALA A 62 -7.61 14.34 10.07
N PRO A 63 -7.70 13.61 11.23
CA PRO A 63 -6.79 12.52 11.57
C PRO A 63 -6.78 11.39 10.53
N PHE A 64 -7.96 10.85 10.21
CA PHE A 64 -8.09 9.78 9.21
C PHE A 64 -7.61 10.22 7.82
N LEU A 65 -7.93 11.44 7.42
CA LEU A 65 -7.52 12.00 6.14
C LEU A 65 -5.99 12.10 6.03
N LEU A 66 -5.30 12.44 7.13
CA LEU A 66 -3.84 12.51 7.15
C LEU A 66 -3.21 11.13 6.95
N LEU A 67 -3.74 10.10 7.62
CA LEU A 67 -3.28 8.72 7.43
C LEU A 67 -3.53 8.23 6.00
N THR A 68 -4.68 8.55 5.41
CA THR A 68 -4.98 8.22 4.01
C THR A 68 -3.99 8.89 3.05
N VAL A 69 -3.64 10.16 3.28
CA VAL A 69 -2.63 10.86 2.47
C VAL A 69 -1.26 10.22 2.62
N ALA A 70 -0.89 9.81 3.84
CA ALA A 70 0.38 9.14 4.11
C ALA A 70 0.44 7.77 3.41
N LEU A 71 -0.65 6.99 3.45
CA LEU A 71 -0.78 5.72 2.73
C LEU A 71 -0.58 5.92 1.22
N LEU A 72 -1.39 6.76 0.59
CA LEU A 72 -1.32 7.00 -0.86
C LEU A 72 0.02 7.58 -1.30
N ALA A 73 0.67 8.39 -0.47
CA ALA A 73 2.01 8.91 -0.75
C ALA A 73 3.08 7.81 -0.68
N ALA A 74 2.96 6.87 0.27
CA ALA A 74 3.84 5.71 0.36
C ALA A 74 3.64 4.76 -0.85
N ASP A 75 2.39 4.52 -1.27
CA ASP A 75 2.08 3.71 -2.45
C ASP A 75 2.62 4.35 -3.73
N LEU A 76 2.44 5.66 -3.89
CA LEU A 76 3.02 6.41 -5.01
C LEU A 76 4.55 6.27 -5.04
N GLY A 77 5.21 6.45 -3.89
CA GLY A 77 6.65 6.25 -3.75
C GLY A 77 7.08 4.84 -4.10
N GLY A 78 6.31 3.83 -3.68
CA GLY A 78 6.52 2.41 -3.98
C GLY A 78 6.41 2.07 -5.46
N HIS A 79 5.54 2.74 -6.21
CA HIS A 79 5.48 2.56 -7.66
C HIS A 79 6.61 3.30 -8.39
N VAL A 80 6.90 4.52 -8.00
CA VAL A 80 7.88 5.36 -8.72
C VAL A 80 9.31 4.90 -8.45
N ILE A 81 9.71 4.73 -7.19
CA ILE A 81 11.11 4.49 -6.82
C ILE A 81 11.53 3.04 -7.09
N PRO A 82 10.92 1.99 -6.47
CA PRO A 82 11.26 0.62 -6.81
C PRO A 82 10.94 0.26 -8.26
N GLY A 83 9.88 0.83 -8.84
CA GLY A 83 9.52 0.64 -10.24
C GLY A 83 10.60 1.12 -11.20
N ALA A 84 11.19 2.30 -10.95
CA ALA A 84 12.30 2.83 -11.75
C ALA A 84 13.55 1.93 -11.66
N PHE A 85 13.89 1.44 -10.46
CA PHE A 85 14.99 0.51 -10.26
C PHE A 85 14.75 -0.83 -10.97
N ALA A 86 13.55 -1.38 -10.88
CA ALA A 86 13.17 -2.61 -11.56
C ALA A 86 13.25 -2.46 -13.09
N LEU A 87 12.76 -1.33 -13.61
CA LEU A 87 12.84 -1.01 -15.04
C LEU A 87 14.30 -0.92 -15.51
N TYR A 88 15.14 -0.25 -14.73
CA TYR A 88 16.58 -0.16 -15.01
C TYR A 88 17.21 -1.55 -15.10
N LEU A 89 16.94 -2.46 -14.16
CA LEU A 89 17.45 -3.83 -14.19
C LEU A 89 16.94 -4.62 -15.40
N HIS A 90 15.68 -4.45 -15.78
CA HIS A 90 15.12 -5.09 -16.98
C HIS A 90 15.82 -4.63 -18.26
N MET A 91 16.13 -3.34 -18.36
CA MET A 91 16.85 -2.78 -19.51
C MET A 91 18.30 -3.27 -19.55
N ASP A 92 18.99 -3.27 -18.40
CA ASP A 92 20.36 -3.76 -18.28
C ASP A 92 20.49 -5.24 -18.70
N GLN A 93 19.58 -6.10 -18.23
CA GLN A 93 19.54 -7.51 -18.65
C GLN A 93 19.28 -7.68 -20.16
N ARG A 94 18.39 -6.86 -20.73
CA ARG A 94 18.01 -6.97 -22.15
C ARG A 94 19.14 -6.58 -23.08
N TYR A 95 19.90 -5.53 -22.72
CA TYR A 95 21.00 -5.02 -23.55
C TYR A 95 22.34 -5.67 -23.22
N LYS A 96 22.37 -6.68 -22.30
CA LYS A 96 23.62 -7.31 -21.83
C LYS A 96 24.71 -6.29 -21.48
N LEU A 97 24.29 -5.16 -20.94
CA LEU A 97 25.19 -4.19 -20.37
C LEU A 97 25.87 -4.83 -19.15
N GLN A 98 26.98 -5.47 -19.39
CA GLN A 98 27.78 -6.22 -18.41
C GLN A 98 28.58 -5.26 -17.51
N ALA A 99 27.99 -4.12 -17.16
CA ALA A 99 28.54 -3.25 -16.16
C ALA A 99 28.42 -3.97 -14.81
N GLN A 100 29.55 -4.24 -14.18
CA GLN A 100 29.65 -4.80 -12.84
C GLN A 100 28.75 -3.93 -11.92
N LYS A 101 27.58 -4.47 -11.57
CA LYS A 101 26.57 -3.71 -10.80
C LYS A 101 27.20 -3.28 -9.48
N PRO A 102 27.23 -1.99 -9.14
CA PRO A 102 27.70 -1.56 -7.83
C PRO A 102 26.84 -2.25 -6.77
N THR A 103 27.45 -2.84 -5.77
CA THR A 103 26.76 -3.44 -4.61
C THR A 103 25.78 -2.43 -4.00
N THR A 104 26.14 -1.16 -4.04
CA THR A 104 25.32 -0.01 -3.62
C THR A 104 23.97 0.08 -4.33
N PHE A 105 23.88 -0.31 -5.62
CA PHE A 105 22.61 -0.25 -6.36
C PHE A 105 21.57 -1.19 -5.75
N CYS A 106 21.95 -2.45 -5.49
CA CYS A 106 21.05 -3.42 -4.89
C CYS A 106 20.71 -3.07 -3.44
N GLN A 107 21.62 -2.44 -2.69
CA GLN A 107 21.35 -1.92 -1.35
C GLN A 107 20.25 -0.84 -1.37
N VAL A 108 20.35 0.17 -2.23
CA VAL A 108 19.36 1.24 -2.32
C VAL A 108 18.02 0.71 -2.83
N PHE A 109 18.05 -0.17 -3.84
CA PHE A 109 16.83 -0.78 -4.37
C PHE A 109 16.15 -1.65 -3.31
N GLY A 110 16.87 -2.56 -2.64
CA GLY A 110 16.33 -3.43 -1.59
C GLY A 110 15.77 -2.62 -0.42
N ALA A 111 16.48 -1.59 0.02
CA ALA A 111 16.00 -0.69 1.06
C ALA A 111 14.69 0.02 0.66
N SER A 112 14.59 0.48 -0.59
CA SER A 112 13.36 1.08 -1.09
C SER A 112 12.19 0.06 -1.12
N MET A 113 12.46 -1.19 -1.51
CA MET A 113 11.46 -2.27 -1.50
C MET A 113 10.97 -2.57 -0.08
N VAL A 114 11.86 -2.66 0.90
CA VAL A 114 11.50 -2.89 2.31
C VAL A 114 10.72 -1.71 2.87
N PHE A 115 11.18 -0.48 2.67
CA PHE A 115 10.53 0.72 3.16
C PHE A 115 9.11 0.89 2.61
N PHE A 116 8.97 0.93 1.28
CA PHE A 116 7.68 1.12 0.63
C PHE A 116 6.78 -0.13 0.66
N GLY A 117 7.33 -1.29 0.99
CA GLY A 117 6.54 -2.49 1.24
C GLY A 117 5.85 -2.46 2.60
N ILE A 118 6.59 -2.08 3.67
CA ILE A 118 6.05 -2.13 5.04
C ILE A 118 5.26 -0.88 5.43
N CYS A 119 5.64 0.31 4.94
CA CYS A 119 4.98 1.57 5.27
C CYS A 119 3.47 1.57 5.03
N PRO A 120 2.94 1.17 3.86
CA PRO A 120 1.51 1.12 3.60
C PRO A 120 0.76 0.20 4.57
N LEU A 121 1.33 -0.96 4.90
CA LEU A 121 0.73 -1.89 5.86
C LEU A 121 0.60 -1.27 7.26
N LEU A 122 1.66 -0.58 7.72
CA LEU A 122 1.65 0.11 9.00
C LEU A 122 0.62 1.26 9.03
N PHE A 123 0.51 2.03 7.95
CA PHE A 123 -0.50 3.09 7.86
C PHE A 123 -1.91 2.55 7.79
N GLY A 124 -2.14 1.44 7.07
CA GLY A 124 -3.41 0.71 7.05
C GLY A 124 -3.81 0.25 8.45
N GLY A 125 -2.86 -0.33 9.19
CA GLY A 125 -3.06 -0.71 10.60
C GLY A 125 -3.42 0.47 11.49
N ALA A 126 -2.69 1.59 11.37
CA ALA A 126 -2.97 2.81 12.12
C ALA A 126 -4.35 3.39 11.80
N MET A 127 -4.79 3.35 10.53
CA MET A 127 -6.15 3.76 10.15
C MET A 127 -7.22 2.87 10.77
N ALA A 128 -6.99 1.56 10.81
CA ALA A 128 -7.93 0.62 11.44
C ALA A 128 -8.06 0.86 12.94
N VAL A 129 -6.95 1.07 13.63
CA VAL A 129 -6.93 1.41 15.07
C VAL A 129 -7.63 2.75 15.32
N GLU A 130 -7.31 3.77 14.55
CA GLU A 130 -7.91 5.10 14.69
C GLU A 130 -9.43 5.05 14.53
N ARG A 131 -9.93 4.31 13.54
CA ARG A 131 -11.38 4.13 13.34
C ARG A 131 -12.01 3.27 14.43
N CYS A 132 -11.36 2.20 14.86
CA CYS A 132 -11.83 1.37 15.96
C CYS A 132 -12.04 2.19 17.23
N VAL A 133 -11.08 3.02 17.61
CA VAL A 133 -11.19 3.92 18.77
C VAL A 133 -12.28 4.96 18.56
N ALA A 134 -12.41 5.52 17.35
CA ALA A 134 -13.45 6.51 17.05
C ALA A 134 -14.88 5.96 17.21
N ILE A 135 -15.08 4.67 16.95
CA ILE A 135 -16.39 4.02 17.01
C ILE A 135 -16.66 3.46 18.40
N THR A 136 -15.68 2.80 19.01
CA THR A 136 -15.86 2.14 20.32
C THR A 136 -15.78 3.12 21.49
N GLN A 137 -14.95 4.16 21.37
CA GLN A 137 -14.69 5.14 22.43
C GLN A 137 -14.70 6.58 21.90
N PRO A 138 -15.85 7.10 21.43
CA PRO A 138 -15.93 8.38 20.74
C PRO A 138 -15.49 9.57 21.60
N PHE A 139 -15.75 9.55 22.91
CA PHE A 139 -15.34 10.61 23.82
C PHE A 139 -13.81 10.65 24.01
N PHE A 140 -13.18 9.49 24.16
CA PHE A 140 -11.73 9.37 24.25
C PHE A 140 -11.07 9.81 22.93
N HIS A 141 -11.60 9.36 21.80
CA HIS A 141 -11.11 9.77 20.48
C HIS A 141 -11.15 11.30 20.33
N ALA A 142 -12.27 11.95 20.69
CA ALA A 142 -12.41 13.39 20.56
C ALA A 142 -11.45 14.17 21.48
N ALA A 143 -11.14 13.63 22.66
CA ALA A 143 -10.27 14.28 23.63
C ALA A 143 -8.78 14.10 23.32
N VAL A 144 -8.36 12.93 22.82
CA VAL A 144 -6.96 12.54 22.72
C VAL A 144 -6.43 12.55 21.29
N ILE A 145 -7.21 12.09 20.30
CA ILE A 145 -6.73 11.90 18.93
C ILE A 145 -6.82 13.20 18.13
N THR A 146 -5.76 13.98 18.20
CA THR A 146 -5.59 15.21 17.42
C THR A 146 -4.76 14.97 16.16
N VAL A 147 -4.83 15.90 15.20
CA VAL A 147 -3.98 15.88 13.98
C VAL A 147 -2.49 15.84 14.34
N THR A 148 -2.09 16.48 15.42
CA THR A 148 -0.70 16.47 15.90
C THR A 148 -0.28 15.08 16.38
N HIS A 149 -1.16 14.37 17.10
CA HIS A 149 -0.92 12.98 17.51
C HIS A 149 -0.75 12.08 16.28
N VAL A 150 -1.66 12.15 15.32
CA VAL A 150 -1.57 11.34 14.10
C VAL A 150 -0.32 11.67 13.28
N ARG A 151 0.10 12.93 13.22
CA ARG A 151 1.37 13.31 12.57
C ARG A 151 2.58 12.64 13.26
N ARG A 152 2.58 12.59 14.60
CA ARG A 152 3.63 11.86 15.36
C ARG A 152 3.60 10.36 15.08
N VAL A 153 2.40 9.76 14.99
CA VAL A 153 2.24 8.34 14.63
C VAL A 153 2.78 8.06 13.23
N VAL A 154 2.41 8.87 12.23
CA VAL A 154 2.92 8.75 10.86
C VAL A 154 4.45 8.85 10.85
N PHE A 155 5.03 9.83 11.54
CA PHE A 155 6.48 9.99 11.64
C PHE A 155 7.13 8.77 12.31
N PHE A 156 6.57 8.29 13.43
CA PHE A 156 7.07 7.12 14.15
C PHE A 156 7.05 5.85 13.28
N LEU A 157 5.93 5.57 12.61
CA LEU A 157 5.78 4.40 11.75
C LEU A 157 6.70 4.48 10.53
N SER A 158 6.86 5.66 9.93
CA SER A 158 7.81 5.87 8.83
C SER A 158 9.26 5.68 9.30
N SER A 159 9.60 6.17 10.50
CA SER A 159 10.93 5.99 11.07
C SER A 159 11.22 4.51 11.37
N LEU A 160 10.25 3.77 11.89
CA LEU A 160 10.36 2.33 12.13
C LEU A 160 10.63 1.57 10.82
N ALA A 161 9.86 1.87 9.77
CA ALA A 161 10.06 1.29 8.44
C ALA A 161 11.44 1.66 7.86
N LEU A 162 11.87 2.91 8.04
CA LEU A 162 13.17 3.39 7.59
C LEU A 162 14.31 2.70 8.32
N ILE A 163 14.23 2.57 9.65
CA ILE A 163 15.25 1.85 10.45
C ILE A 163 15.41 0.43 9.90
N LEU A 164 14.31 -0.31 9.72
CA LEU A 164 14.35 -1.66 9.17
C LEU A 164 15.01 -1.70 7.78
N ALA A 165 14.72 -0.71 6.93
CA ALA A 165 15.25 -0.63 5.58
C ALA A 165 16.73 -0.23 5.52
N VAL A 166 17.25 0.52 6.49
CA VAL A 166 18.65 0.99 6.45
C VAL A 166 19.62 0.10 7.23
N LEU A 167 19.16 -0.85 8.05
CA LEU A 167 20.01 -1.76 8.82
C LEU A 167 21.09 -2.45 7.98
N PRO A 168 20.83 -2.93 6.73
CA PRO A 168 21.85 -3.54 5.90
C PRO A 168 22.99 -2.59 5.47
N PHE A 169 22.78 -1.27 5.50
CA PHE A 169 23.86 -0.31 5.23
C PHE A 169 24.89 -0.26 6.38
N PHE A 170 24.49 -0.68 7.58
CA PHE A 170 25.34 -0.77 8.75
C PHE A 170 25.88 -2.19 8.99
N ALA A 171 25.95 -3.00 7.93
CA ALA A 171 26.41 -4.40 7.97
C ALA A 171 25.56 -5.32 8.88
N ILE A 172 24.31 -4.93 9.17
CA ILE A 172 23.34 -5.78 9.88
C ILE A 172 22.42 -6.39 8.82
N GLY A 173 22.86 -7.52 8.23
CA GLY A 173 22.24 -8.19 7.10
C GLY A 173 22.66 -7.62 5.74
N THR A 174 22.08 -8.17 4.68
CA THR A 174 22.44 -7.85 3.30
C THR A 174 21.20 -7.72 2.41
N TYR A 175 21.36 -7.05 1.27
CA TYR A 175 20.41 -7.10 0.17
C TYR A 175 20.99 -7.91 -0.97
N ALA A 176 20.19 -8.81 -1.54
CA ALA A 176 20.58 -9.67 -2.63
C ALA A 176 19.63 -9.53 -3.83
N THR A 177 20.17 -9.68 -5.02
CA THR A 177 19.37 -9.80 -6.24
C THR A 177 18.58 -11.10 -6.20
N GLN A 178 17.26 -10.99 -6.32
CA GLN A 178 16.35 -12.12 -6.28
C GLN A 178 16.03 -12.61 -7.70
N PHE A 179 15.66 -13.91 -7.78
CA PHE A 179 15.23 -14.48 -9.05
C PHE A 179 13.99 -13.74 -9.62
N PRO A 180 13.92 -13.41 -10.90
CA PRO A 180 14.81 -13.71 -12.02
C PRO A 180 15.91 -12.65 -12.27
N GLY A 181 16.41 -11.95 -11.28
CA GLY A 181 17.46 -10.94 -11.41
C GLY A 181 16.96 -9.52 -11.69
N THR A 182 15.64 -9.30 -11.58
CA THR A 182 14.97 -8.02 -11.88
C THR A 182 14.62 -7.18 -10.66
N TRP A 183 14.93 -7.67 -9.46
CA TRP A 183 14.63 -6.99 -8.21
C TRP A 183 15.62 -7.37 -7.11
N CYS A 184 15.78 -6.48 -6.13
CA CYS A 184 16.63 -6.67 -4.96
C CYS A 184 15.79 -6.65 -3.68
N PHE A 185 16.09 -7.56 -2.76
CA PHE A 185 15.38 -7.67 -1.49
C PHE A 185 16.27 -8.38 -0.45
N LEU A 186 15.77 -8.51 0.78
CA LEU A 186 16.39 -9.35 1.80
C LEU A 186 16.52 -10.80 1.28
N PRO A 187 17.59 -11.55 1.64
CA PRO A 187 17.77 -12.92 1.19
C PRO A 187 16.66 -13.83 1.70
N ILE A 188 15.78 -14.31 0.81
CA ILE A 188 14.64 -15.17 1.16
C ILE A 188 15.04 -16.63 1.17
N HIS A 189 15.72 -17.09 0.12
CA HIS A 189 15.99 -18.51 -0.10
C HIS A 189 17.35 -18.98 0.46
N GLN A 190 18.33 -18.09 0.56
CA GLN A 190 19.70 -18.42 0.98
C GLN A 190 20.25 -17.29 1.88
N PRO A 191 19.80 -17.19 3.14
CA PRO A 191 20.40 -16.25 4.06
C PRO A 191 21.86 -16.61 4.30
N GLN A 192 22.77 -15.65 4.10
CA GLN A 192 24.20 -15.85 4.23
C GLN A 192 24.66 -15.67 5.69
N SER A 193 23.82 -15.02 6.50
CA SER A 193 24.15 -14.69 7.89
C SER A 193 22.91 -14.72 8.77
N THR A 194 23.13 -14.89 10.09
CA THR A 194 22.03 -14.84 11.09
C THR A 194 21.27 -13.51 11.06
N PRO A 195 21.90 -12.33 10.90
CA PRO A 195 21.19 -11.07 10.75
C PRO A 195 20.25 -11.02 9.55
N ASP A 196 20.57 -11.67 8.42
CA ASP A 196 19.68 -11.74 7.24
C ASP A 196 18.36 -12.40 7.60
N THR A 197 18.43 -13.53 8.31
CA THR A 197 17.24 -14.24 8.80
C THR A 197 16.40 -13.38 9.74
N TYR A 198 17.03 -12.70 10.71
CA TYR A 198 16.29 -11.85 11.64
C TYR A 198 15.62 -10.64 10.96
N LEU A 199 16.27 -10.03 9.97
CA LEU A 199 15.65 -8.94 9.22
C LEU A 199 14.46 -9.40 8.38
N ALA A 200 14.58 -10.54 7.71
CA ALA A 200 13.48 -11.11 6.94
C ALA A 200 12.32 -11.52 7.87
N LEU A 201 12.61 -12.10 9.03
CA LEU A 201 11.61 -12.39 10.06
C LEU A 201 10.96 -11.12 10.59
N ALA A 202 11.75 -10.09 10.92
CA ALA A 202 11.23 -8.81 11.40
C ALA A 202 10.29 -8.15 10.39
N PHE A 203 10.66 -8.11 9.11
CA PHE A 203 9.81 -7.62 8.03
C PHE A 203 8.50 -8.40 7.94
N SER A 204 8.59 -9.72 7.92
CA SER A 204 7.43 -10.61 7.80
C SER A 204 6.51 -10.52 9.02
N CYS A 205 7.05 -10.61 10.23
CA CYS A 205 6.29 -10.53 11.47
C CYS A 205 5.62 -9.15 11.64
N LEU A 206 6.33 -8.07 11.34
CA LEU A 206 5.79 -6.71 11.43
C LEU A 206 4.63 -6.51 10.44
N GLY A 207 4.78 -7.00 9.20
CA GLY A 207 3.72 -6.95 8.21
C GLY A 207 2.49 -7.77 8.59
N LEU A 208 2.68 -9.03 9.02
CA LEU A 208 1.58 -9.89 9.47
C LEU A 208 0.89 -9.33 10.72
N THR A 209 1.63 -8.75 11.64
CA THR A 209 1.05 -8.08 12.83
C THR A 209 0.20 -6.88 12.43
N ALA A 210 0.65 -6.06 11.49
CA ALA A 210 -0.13 -4.94 10.97
C ALA A 210 -1.45 -5.40 10.31
N LEU A 211 -1.40 -6.46 9.49
CA LEU A 211 -2.59 -7.04 8.86
C LEU A 211 -3.57 -7.64 9.88
N THR A 212 -3.08 -8.42 10.84
CA THR A 212 -3.92 -9.03 11.88
C THR A 212 -4.55 -7.98 12.77
N LEU A 213 -3.81 -6.95 13.16
CA LEU A 213 -4.33 -5.81 13.93
C LEU A 213 -5.41 -5.06 13.15
N SER A 214 -5.19 -4.81 11.86
CA SER A 214 -6.19 -4.18 10.99
C SER A 214 -7.48 -5.00 10.92
N LEU A 215 -7.36 -6.31 10.74
CA LEU A 215 -8.50 -7.22 10.66
C LEU A 215 -9.28 -7.24 11.98
N LEU A 216 -8.60 -7.37 13.11
CA LEU A 216 -9.23 -7.36 14.44
C LEU A 216 -9.95 -6.04 14.71
N CYS A 217 -9.30 -4.90 14.44
CA CYS A 217 -9.92 -3.57 14.60
C CYS A 217 -11.16 -3.41 13.73
N ASN A 218 -11.15 -3.90 12.49
CA ASN A 218 -12.31 -3.83 11.61
C ASN A 218 -13.46 -4.74 12.08
N ILE A 219 -13.17 -5.94 12.58
CA ILE A 219 -14.17 -6.82 13.17
C ILE A 219 -14.81 -6.17 14.40
N LEU A 220 -14.00 -5.66 15.34
CA LEU A 220 -14.48 -4.99 16.55
C LEU A 220 -15.36 -3.78 16.22
N SER A 221 -14.93 -2.97 15.26
CA SER A 221 -15.69 -1.80 14.80
C SER A 221 -17.01 -2.19 14.14
N GLY A 222 -16.99 -3.26 13.32
CA GLY A 222 -18.19 -3.80 12.68
C GLY A 222 -19.20 -4.32 13.70
N VAL A 223 -18.73 -5.08 14.70
CA VAL A 223 -19.58 -5.59 15.80
C VAL A 223 -20.16 -4.42 16.61
N ALA A 224 -19.36 -3.42 16.96
CA ALA A 224 -19.81 -2.24 17.70
C ALA A 224 -20.92 -1.46 16.95
N LEU A 225 -20.74 -1.26 15.63
CA LEU A 225 -21.75 -0.61 14.79
C LEU A 225 -23.03 -1.44 14.66
N LEU A 226 -22.91 -2.76 14.54
CA LEU A 226 -24.06 -3.66 14.48
C LEU A 226 -24.85 -3.64 15.79
N GLN A 227 -24.18 -3.72 16.93
CA GLN A 227 -24.79 -3.63 18.26
C GLN A 227 -25.51 -2.28 18.48
N ALA A 228 -24.89 -1.18 18.01
CA ALA A 228 -25.51 0.14 18.09
C ALA A 228 -26.78 0.25 17.24
N ARG A 229 -26.90 -0.51 16.16
CA ARG A 229 -28.12 -0.55 15.31
C ARG A 229 -29.21 -1.46 15.89
N ILE A 230 -28.84 -2.57 16.52
CA ILE A 230 -29.79 -3.56 17.05
C ILE A 230 -30.38 -3.09 18.39
N LYS A 231 -29.65 -2.28 19.17
CA LYS A 231 -30.15 -1.79 20.45
C LYS A 231 -31.34 -0.83 20.21
N PRO A 232 -32.61 -1.24 20.51
CA PRO A 232 -33.75 -0.37 20.29
C PRO A 232 -33.58 0.86 21.16
N ARG A 233 -33.80 2.04 20.56
CA ARG A 233 -33.88 3.31 21.28
C ARG A 233 -35.06 3.21 22.23
N SER A 234 -34.79 2.82 23.47
CA SER A 234 -35.80 2.81 24.54
C SER A 234 -36.28 4.24 24.70
N THR A 235 -37.40 4.54 24.05
CA THR A 235 -38.16 5.76 24.23
C THR A 235 -38.90 5.66 25.57
N ASN A 236 -38.20 5.95 26.65
CA ASN A 236 -38.88 6.40 27.87
C ASN A 236 -39.40 7.82 27.61
N THR A 237 -40.56 7.90 27.00
CA THR A 237 -41.33 9.18 26.97
C THR A 237 -42.64 8.93 27.68
N LYS A 238 -42.59 9.00 28.99
CA LYS A 238 -43.71 9.52 29.78
C LYS A 238 -43.35 10.97 30.11
N SER A 239 -43.83 11.88 29.32
CA SER A 239 -44.01 13.29 29.71
C SER A 239 -45.07 13.88 28.81
N THR A 240 -46.24 13.99 29.37
CA THR A 240 -47.33 14.86 28.97
C THR A 240 -46.85 16.30 28.98
N GLY A 241 -47.06 17.05 27.88
CA GLY A 241 -46.88 18.50 27.93
C GLY A 241 -46.58 19.16 26.59
N HIS A 242 -47.63 19.72 26.00
CA HIS A 242 -47.71 20.91 25.14
C HIS A 242 -46.81 21.08 23.92
N CYS A 243 -47.46 21.14 22.78
CA CYS A 243 -46.95 21.54 21.47
C CYS A 243 -46.23 22.87 21.47
N THR A 244 -44.96 22.87 20.97
CA THR A 244 -44.46 23.96 20.13
C THR A 244 -43.54 23.39 19.07
N ARG A 245 -43.92 23.57 17.80
CA ARG A 245 -43.20 23.19 16.60
C ARG A 245 -41.83 23.87 16.57
N ARG A 246 -40.74 23.07 16.56
CA ARG A 246 -39.46 23.47 16.03
C ARG A 246 -38.90 22.30 15.17
N PRO A 247 -38.91 22.43 13.83
CA PRO A 247 -38.32 21.43 12.97
C PRO A 247 -36.86 21.80 12.72
N SER A 248 -35.89 21.15 13.39
CA SER A 248 -34.51 21.10 12.90
C SER A 248 -33.55 20.41 13.87
N SER A 249 -33.69 19.09 14.11
CA SER A 249 -32.62 18.32 14.75
C SER A 249 -32.59 16.81 14.39
N ALA A 250 -33.57 16.32 13.62
CA ALA A 250 -33.64 14.88 13.28
C ALA A 250 -32.75 14.44 12.10
N SER A 251 -32.32 15.38 11.23
CA SER A 251 -31.54 15.06 10.03
C SER A 251 -30.04 14.93 10.27
N THR A 252 -29.50 15.46 11.38
CA THR A 252 -28.07 15.46 11.65
C THR A 252 -27.56 14.12 12.18
N SER A 253 -28.34 13.39 12.96
CA SER A 253 -27.91 12.11 13.56
C SER A 253 -27.90 10.96 12.56
N SER A 254 -28.82 10.93 11.59
CA SER A 254 -28.84 9.91 10.53
C SER A 254 -27.72 10.09 9.52
N SER A 255 -27.32 11.32 9.24
CA SER A 255 -26.19 11.61 8.31
C SER A 255 -24.83 11.25 8.91
N PHE A 256 -24.66 11.38 10.23
CA PHE A 256 -23.43 10.93 10.91
C PHE A 256 -23.25 9.40 10.84
N CYS A 257 -24.30 8.65 11.11
CA CYS A 257 -24.25 7.18 11.09
C CYS A 257 -23.93 6.63 9.67
N THR A 258 -24.46 7.26 8.62
CA THR A 258 -24.24 6.80 7.24
C THR A 258 -22.77 7.01 6.79
N LEU A 259 -22.16 8.13 7.14
CA LEU A 259 -20.77 8.43 6.78
C LEU A 259 -19.76 7.55 7.53
N ASP A 260 -20.04 7.18 8.78
CA ASP A 260 -19.17 6.30 9.55
C ASP A 260 -19.23 4.86 9.02
N VAL A 261 -20.41 4.40 8.61
CA VAL A 261 -20.58 3.11 7.95
C VAL A 261 -19.84 3.07 6.59
N GLU A 262 -19.90 4.14 5.80
CA GLU A 262 -19.21 4.23 4.51
C GLU A 262 -17.68 4.17 4.70
N MET A 263 -17.13 4.90 5.68
CA MET A 263 -15.70 4.83 6.00
C MET A 263 -15.28 3.46 6.54
N MET A 264 -16.13 2.81 7.33
CA MET A 264 -15.86 1.45 7.82
C MET A 264 -15.91 0.41 6.72
N ALA A 265 -16.87 0.48 5.81
CA ALA A 265 -16.95 -0.41 4.66
C ALA A 265 -15.70 -0.26 3.76
N GLN A 266 -15.28 0.98 3.51
CA GLN A 266 -14.05 1.28 2.77
C GLN A 266 -12.82 0.66 3.43
N LEU A 267 -12.66 0.83 4.75
CA LEU A 267 -11.53 0.31 5.49
C LEU A 267 -11.55 -1.22 5.57
N ALA A 268 -12.73 -1.83 5.71
CA ALA A 268 -12.89 -3.28 5.69
C ALA A 268 -12.46 -3.88 4.34
N VAL A 269 -12.88 -3.29 3.22
CA VAL A 269 -12.47 -3.74 1.88
C VAL A 269 -10.97 -3.55 1.68
N LEU A 270 -10.42 -2.41 2.08
CA LEU A 270 -8.98 -2.14 2.01
C LEU A 270 -8.19 -3.20 2.81
N THR A 271 -8.61 -3.52 4.02
CA THR A 271 -7.95 -4.55 4.84
C THR A 271 -8.06 -5.95 4.21
N VAL A 272 -9.22 -6.34 3.68
CA VAL A 272 -9.39 -7.64 3.01
C VAL A 272 -8.47 -7.73 1.79
N VAL A 273 -8.43 -6.71 0.96
CA VAL A 273 -7.54 -6.65 -0.22
C VAL A 273 -6.08 -6.73 0.22
N SER A 274 -5.67 -5.98 1.25
CA SER A 274 -4.32 -6.04 1.78
C SER A 274 -3.97 -7.44 2.33
N CYS A 275 -4.89 -8.11 3.02
CA CYS A 275 -4.70 -9.49 3.49
C CYS A 275 -4.51 -10.46 2.31
N VAL A 276 -5.34 -10.38 1.28
CA VAL A 276 -5.25 -11.25 0.10
C VAL A 276 -3.95 -11.02 -0.67
N CYS A 277 -3.55 -9.75 -0.82
CA CYS A 277 -2.38 -9.39 -1.61
C CYS A 277 -1.05 -9.62 -0.87
N TRP A 278 -0.97 -9.31 0.42
CA TRP A 278 0.28 -9.33 1.17
C TRP A 278 0.54 -10.61 1.97
N SER A 279 -0.51 -11.28 2.49
CA SER A 279 -0.31 -12.44 3.34
C SER A 279 0.43 -13.60 2.65
N PRO A 280 0.25 -13.90 1.33
CA PRO A 280 1.02 -14.96 0.68
C PRO A 280 2.53 -14.67 0.68
N PHE A 281 2.93 -13.42 0.41
CA PHE A 281 4.33 -13.03 0.39
C PHE A 281 4.96 -13.05 1.78
N LEU A 282 4.29 -12.44 2.77
CA LEU A 282 4.78 -12.39 4.15
C LEU A 282 4.85 -13.77 4.78
N ALA A 283 3.82 -14.60 4.60
CA ALA A 283 3.82 -15.98 5.11
C ALA A 283 4.89 -16.83 4.44
N HIS A 284 5.11 -16.66 3.13
CA HIS A 284 6.16 -17.36 2.42
C HIS A 284 7.55 -17.03 2.99
N ILE A 285 7.85 -15.73 3.17
CA ILE A 285 9.11 -15.31 3.81
C ILE A 285 9.25 -15.96 5.19
N LEU A 286 8.20 -15.89 6.02
CA LEU A 286 8.21 -16.45 7.37
C LEU A 286 8.53 -17.96 7.36
N VAL A 287 7.84 -18.71 6.51
CA VAL A 287 8.04 -20.17 6.38
C VAL A 287 9.44 -20.50 5.89
N MET A 288 9.96 -19.74 4.91
CA MET A 288 11.31 -19.96 4.38
C MET A 288 12.40 -19.72 5.42
N GLN A 289 12.22 -18.70 6.28
CA GLN A 289 13.20 -18.39 7.34
C GLN A 289 13.14 -19.36 8.53
N ILE A 290 11.96 -19.93 8.83
CA ILE A 290 11.81 -20.92 9.91
C ILE A 290 12.31 -22.30 9.45
N ASN A 291 11.98 -22.70 8.22
CA ASN A 291 12.32 -24.01 7.67
C ASN A 291 13.68 -23.96 6.94
N GLN A 292 14.77 -23.65 7.63
CA GLN A 292 16.13 -23.54 7.08
C GLN A 292 16.71 -24.86 6.49
N SER A 293 15.90 -25.89 6.29
CA SER A 293 16.35 -27.12 5.65
C SER A 293 16.74 -26.84 4.19
N PRO A 294 17.93 -27.28 3.75
CA PRO A 294 18.32 -27.22 2.34
C PRO A 294 17.42 -28.19 1.55
N ARG A 295 16.27 -27.69 1.08
CA ARG A 295 15.48 -28.40 0.08
C ARG A 295 16.14 -28.17 -1.28
N PRO A 296 16.18 -29.20 -2.15
CA PRO A 296 16.60 -29.00 -3.54
C PRO A 296 15.78 -27.85 -4.11
N SER A 297 16.44 -26.92 -4.80
CA SER A 297 15.84 -25.70 -5.33
C SER A 297 14.74 -26.04 -6.32
N ASP A 298 13.50 -26.13 -5.84
CA ASP A 298 12.36 -26.28 -6.71
C ASP A 298 12.09 -24.94 -7.39
N ASN A 299 12.13 -24.95 -8.73
CA ASN A 299 11.72 -23.80 -9.57
C ASN A 299 10.35 -23.25 -9.15
N ASP A 300 9.51 -24.08 -8.55
CA ASP A 300 8.18 -23.73 -8.05
C ASP A 300 8.23 -22.72 -6.89
N GLN A 301 9.24 -22.82 -6.00
CA GLN A 301 9.38 -21.86 -4.88
C GLN A 301 9.76 -20.46 -5.36
N TYR A 302 10.65 -20.35 -6.33
CA TYR A 302 11.00 -19.06 -6.95
C TYR A 302 9.82 -18.48 -7.71
N GLY A 303 9.06 -19.32 -8.41
CA GLY A 303 7.82 -18.95 -9.09
C GLY A 303 6.77 -18.40 -8.12
N PHE A 304 6.60 -19.07 -6.99
CA PHE A 304 5.66 -18.64 -5.94
C PHE A 304 6.09 -17.30 -5.30
N THR A 305 7.38 -17.13 -5.01
CA THR A 305 7.93 -15.86 -4.48
C THR A 305 7.64 -14.70 -5.43
N LEU A 306 7.86 -14.90 -6.74
CA LEU A 306 7.61 -13.86 -7.73
C LEU A 306 6.11 -13.57 -7.89
N LEU A 307 5.25 -14.59 -7.86
CA LEU A 307 3.80 -14.44 -7.93
C LEU A 307 3.28 -13.66 -6.72
N SER A 308 3.67 -14.05 -5.51
CA SER A 308 3.25 -13.41 -4.29
C SER A 308 3.74 -11.97 -4.16
N LEU A 309 4.96 -11.66 -4.64
CA LEU A 309 5.44 -10.29 -4.75
C LEU A 309 4.59 -9.45 -5.72
N ARG A 310 4.20 -10.02 -6.86
CA ARG A 310 3.31 -9.35 -7.81
C ARG A 310 1.95 -9.08 -7.19
N MET A 311 1.40 -10.04 -6.46
CA MET A 311 0.15 -9.82 -5.71
C MET A 311 0.30 -8.68 -4.70
N ALA A 312 1.40 -8.63 -3.95
CA ALA A 312 1.69 -7.54 -3.02
C ALA A 312 1.76 -6.17 -3.72
N SER A 313 2.35 -6.09 -4.91
CA SER A 313 2.39 -4.84 -5.68
C SER A 313 1.02 -4.39 -6.21
N TRP A 314 0.10 -5.32 -6.46
CA TRP A 314 -1.28 -4.99 -6.84
C TRP A 314 -2.05 -4.29 -5.71
N ASN A 315 -1.73 -4.57 -4.44
CA ASN A 315 -2.35 -3.86 -3.32
C ASN A 315 -2.23 -2.34 -3.46
N GLN A 316 -1.01 -1.86 -3.71
CA GLN A 316 -0.73 -0.43 -3.86
C GLN A 316 -1.45 0.22 -5.07
N ILE A 317 -1.81 -0.58 -6.09
CA ILE A 317 -2.62 -0.14 -7.23
C ILE A 317 -4.09 -0.05 -6.85
N LEU A 318 -4.59 -1.00 -6.04
CA LEU A 318 -6.01 -1.10 -5.68
C LEU A 318 -6.43 -0.10 -4.60
N ASP A 319 -5.54 0.27 -3.70
CA ASP A 319 -5.81 1.18 -2.58
C ASP A 319 -6.45 2.51 -3.01
N PRO A 320 -5.93 3.25 -4.01
CA PRO A 320 -6.58 4.48 -4.47
C PRO A 320 -7.97 4.26 -5.07
N TRP A 321 -8.19 3.13 -5.75
CA TRP A 321 -9.49 2.80 -6.34
C TRP A 321 -10.53 2.48 -5.27
N ILE A 322 -10.16 1.72 -4.23
CA ILE A 322 -11.03 1.46 -3.08
C ILE A 322 -11.44 2.78 -2.44
N TYR A 323 -10.47 3.70 -2.27
CA TYR A 323 -10.72 5.01 -1.71
C TYR A 323 -11.67 5.85 -2.56
N ILE A 324 -11.50 5.87 -3.88
CA ILE A 324 -12.32 6.67 -4.81
C ILE A 324 -13.72 6.06 -4.94
N LEU A 325 -13.81 4.74 -5.20
CA LEU A 325 -15.06 4.09 -5.57
C LEU A 325 -16.03 3.92 -4.39
N LEU A 326 -15.52 3.61 -3.20
CA LEU A 326 -16.38 3.38 -2.04
C LEU A 326 -16.82 4.65 -1.34
N ARG A 327 -16.25 5.81 -1.69
CA ARG A 327 -16.64 7.07 -1.08
C ARG A 327 -17.65 7.81 -1.97
N ARG A 328 -18.95 7.60 -1.74
CA ARG A 328 -20.05 8.23 -2.50
C ARG A 328 -19.89 9.73 -2.69
N ALA A 329 -19.45 10.45 -1.64
CA ALA A 329 -19.19 11.88 -1.72
C ALA A 329 -18.05 12.25 -2.69
N VAL A 330 -17.09 11.37 -2.92
CA VAL A 330 -16.00 11.56 -3.89
C VAL A 330 -16.49 11.23 -5.29
N LEU A 331 -17.18 10.10 -5.47
CA LEU A 331 -17.79 9.73 -6.75
C LEU A 331 -18.74 10.80 -7.28
N PHE A 332 -19.66 11.28 -6.43
CA PHE A 332 -20.61 12.32 -6.83
C PHE A 332 -19.90 13.60 -7.29
N ARG A 333 -18.79 13.99 -6.66
CA ARG A 333 -18.01 15.17 -7.07
C ARG A 333 -17.24 14.95 -8.34
N VAL A 334 -16.66 13.78 -8.54
CA VAL A 334 -15.98 13.43 -9.78
C VAL A 334 -16.97 13.48 -10.92
N CYS A 335 -18.15 12.86 -10.76
CA CYS A 335 -19.22 12.92 -11.76
C CYS A 335 -19.68 14.36 -12.04
N CYS A 336 -19.96 15.16 -11.00
CA CYS A 336 -20.37 16.58 -11.20
C CYS A 336 -19.28 17.40 -11.89
N PHE A 337 -18.00 17.19 -11.56
CA PHE A 337 -16.88 17.88 -12.19
C PHE A 337 -16.76 17.53 -13.69
N TYR A 338 -16.87 16.24 -14.03
CA TYR A 338 -16.86 15.82 -15.44
C TYR A 338 -18.06 16.35 -16.21
N THR A 339 -19.26 16.33 -15.61
CA THR A 339 -20.47 16.88 -16.24
C THR A 339 -20.34 18.39 -16.48
N GLN A 340 -19.79 19.12 -15.51
CA GLN A 340 -19.57 20.56 -15.64
C GLN A 340 -18.52 20.89 -16.71
N ARG A 341 -17.44 20.12 -16.80
CA ARG A 341 -16.43 20.25 -17.85
C ARG A 341 -16.97 19.96 -19.23
N LEU A 342 -17.78 18.90 -19.36
CA LEU A 342 -18.44 18.57 -20.63
C LEU A 342 -19.39 19.69 -21.06
N LEU A 343 -20.16 20.28 -20.14
CA LEU A 343 -21.02 21.42 -20.41
C LEU A 343 -20.23 22.68 -20.81
N GLU A 344 -19.12 22.98 -20.16
CA GLU A 344 -18.23 24.08 -20.51
C GLU A 344 -17.65 23.90 -21.92
N THR A 345 -17.21 22.68 -22.25
CA THR A 345 -16.68 22.34 -23.59
C THR A 345 -17.76 22.44 -24.66
N ALA A 346 -18.97 21.94 -24.40
CA ALA A 346 -20.09 22.02 -25.32
C ALA A 346 -20.52 23.47 -25.57
N ASN A 347 -20.58 24.29 -24.51
CA ASN A 347 -20.94 25.71 -24.64
C ASN A 347 -19.85 26.51 -25.38
N SER A 348 -18.56 26.17 -25.20
CA SER A 348 -17.47 26.80 -25.95
C SER A 348 -17.53 26.46 -27.44
N SER A 349 -17.83 25.19 -27.77
CA SER A 349 -17.98 24.75 -29.16
C SER A 349 -19.17 25.44 -29.85
N TYR A 350 -20.28 25.57 -29.12
CA TYR A 350 -21.48 26.25 -29.64
C TYR A 350 -21.27 27.77 -29.83
N ALA A 351 -20.48 28.39 -28.97
CA ALA A 351 -20.12 29.81 -29.09
C ALA A 351 -19.19 30.07 -30.28
N ASP A 352 -18.30 29.14 -30.60
CA ASP A 352 -17.36 29.23 -31.72
C ASP A 352 -18.10 29.00 -33.05
N GLU A 353 -19.05 28.08 -33.09
CA GLU A 353 -19.90 27.82 -34.25
C GLU A 353 -20.82 29.04 -34.59
N ARG A 354 -21.34 29.71 -33.56
CA ARG A 354 -22.07 30.97 -33.73
C ARG A 354 -21.21 32.12 -34.27
N ARG A 355 -19.94 32.21 -33.81
CA ARG A 355 -19.01 33.23 -34.32
C ARG A 355 -18.68 33.01 -35.80
N GLN A 356 -18.50 31.75 -36.21
CA GLN A 356 -18.22 31.42 -37.60
C GLN A 356 -19.41 31.71 -38.52
N THR A 357 -20.64 31.44 -38.09
CA THR A 357 -21.85 31.75 -38.85
C THR A 357 -22.11 33.26 -38.99
N PHE A 358 -21.73 34.07 -37.99
CA PHE A 358 -21.84 35.53 -38.04
C PHE A 358 -20.74 36.21 -38.89
N SER A 359 -19.63 35.54 -39.15
CA SER A 359 -18.55 36.07 -40.01
C SER A 359 -18.72 35.76 -41.49
N LEU A 360 -19.74 34.97 -41.85
CA LEU A 360 -20.07 34.58 -43.23
C LEU A 360 -21.30 35.31 -43.78
N GLN A 361 -21.93 36.20 -43.02
CA GLN A 361 -22.94 37.19 -43.43
C GLN A 361 -22.33 38.59 -43.54
#